data_418c39a16f9a4bb426ae8cc8712e246b
#
_entry.id   418c39a16f9a4bb426ae8cc8712e246b
#
_cell.length_a   1.000
_cell.length_b   1.000
_cell.length_c   1.000
_cell.angle_alpha   90.00
_cell.angle_beta   90.00
_cell.angle_gamma   90.00
#
_symmetry.space_group_name_H-M   'P 1'
#
loop_
_entity.id
_entity.type
_entity.pdbx_description
1 polymer ?
#
loop_
_entity_poly.entity_id
_entity_poly.type
_entity_poly.pdbx_seq_one_letter_code
_entity_poly.pdbx_strand_id
1 'polypeptide(L)'
;GDVYKRQIQFSSDLFFNNFVNKNQFDSIRRMLERAQCGISFPMQAIMKVYNWLDKLASDEQGFYAVMHFLRILYELSQYDDAKVLSSSSFAKIETFSDSRRVQRVQKYIAAHYREDIRLNTLADMVGMTPVSFSRFFRLRTGKTLSDYIIDIRLGFATRLLVDSTRTIAEICYDCGFNNLSNFNRMFKRKKDCSPKEFRENYRKKKIVI
;
A
#
# COMPACT_ATOMS: atom_id res chain seq x y z
N GLY A 1 -24.24 -30.45 4.24
CA GLY A 1 -24.33 -29.48 3.16
C GLY A 1 -23.05 -28.72 3.07
N ASP A 2 -22.38 -28.75 1.94
CA ASP A 2 -21.12 -28.01 1.72
C ASP A 2 -21.35 -26.52 1.87
N VAL A 3 -20.72 -25.92 2.87
CA VAL A 3 -20.70 -24.48 3.05
C VAL A 3 -19.64 -23.91 2.10
N TYR A 4 -20.09 -23.43 0.95
CA TYR A 4 -19.19 -22.73 0.03
C TYR A 4 -18.69 -21.43 0.69
N LYS A 5 -17.42 -21.42 1.07
CA LYS A 5 -16.74 -20.23 1.55
C LYS A 5 -16.15 -19.46 0.36
N ARG A 6 -16.57 -18.22 0.19
CA ARG A 6 -15.91 -17.29 -0.73
C ARG A 6 -15.04 -16.36 0.06
N GLN A 7 -13.78 -16.22 -0.33
CA GLN A 7 -12.79 -15.39 0.35
C GLN A 7 -12.16 -14.43 -0.65
N ILE A 8 -12.18 -13.15 -0.32
CA ILE A 8 -11.46 -12.12 -1.03
C ILE A 8 -10.26 -11.72 -0.16
N GLN A 9 -9.07 -11.87 -0.71
CA GLN A 9 -7.84 -11.38 -0.08
C GLN A 9 -7.37 -10.13 -0.81
N PHE A 10 -7.09 -9.08 -0.07
CA PHE A 10 -6.55 -7.85 -0.62
C PHE A 10 -5.45 -7.31 0.28
N SER A 11 -4.48 -6.61 -0.33
CA SER A 11 -3.43 -5.96 0.43
C SER A 11 -3.97 -4.73 1.12
N SER A 12 -3.55 -4.51 2.36
CA SER A 12 -3.78 -3.25 3.06
C SER A 12 -3.27 -2.04 2.28
N ASP A 13 -2.25 -2.22 1.43
CA ASP A 13 -1.68 -1.16 0.57
C ASP A 13 -2.68 -0.64 -0.48
N LEU A 14 -3.70 -1.42 -0.83
CA LEU A 14 -4.78 -0.95 -1.71
C LEU A 14 -5.48 0.29 -1.16
N PHE A 15 -5.50 0.45 0.16
CA PHE A 15 -6.19 1.52 0.87
C PHE A 15 -5.26 2.56 1.52
N PHE A 16 -3.93 2.32 1.54
CA PHE A 16 -2.97 3.19 2.24
C PHE A 16 -2.35 4.30 1.38
N ASN A 17 -2.51 4.27 0.07
CA ASN A 17 -2.15 5.41 -0.77
C ASN A 17 -3.26 6.46 -0.70
N ASN A 18 -2.91 7.75 -0.69
CA ASN A 18 -3.74 8.97 -0.52
C ASN A 18 -5.18 8.95 -1.11
N PHE A 19 -5.55 7.91 -1.84
CA PHE A 19 -6.86 7.74 -2.45
C PHE A 19 -7.96 7.52 -1.40
N VAL A 20 -7.71 6.68 -0.38
CA VAL A 20 -8.72 6.37 0.66
C VAL A 20 -8.77 7.40 1.79
N ASN A 21 -7.80 8.33 1.83
CA ASN A 21 -7.81 9.44 2.78
C ASN A 21 -8.76 10.57 2.41
N LYS A 22 -9.50 10.44 1.31
CA LYS A 22 -10.53 11.42 0.92
C LYS A 22 -11.83 11.17 1.67
N ASN A 23 -12.55 12.23 2.00
CA ASN A 23 -13.80 12.19 2.79
C ASN A 23 -14.85 11.21 2.23
N GLN A 24 -14.83 10.96 0.92
CA GLN A 24 -15.74 10.01 0.25
C GLN A 24 -15.56 8.55 0.71
N PHE A 25 -14.42 8.21 1.29
CA PHE A 25 -14.10 6.86 1.77
C PHE A 25 -14.12 6.71 3.29
N ASP A 26 -14.59 7.73 4.01
CA ASP A 26 -14.60 7.73 5.48
C ASP A 26 -15.41 6.59 6.09
N SER A 27 -16.52 6.21 5.48
CA SER A 27 -17.34 5.07 5.93
C SER A 27 -16.60 3.75 5.78
N ILE A 28 -15.95 3.53 4.63
CA ILE A 28 -15.14 2.34 4.36
C ILE A 28 -13.98 2.27 5.34
N ARG A 29 -13.27 3.37 5.56
CA ARG A 29 -12.14 3.43 6.49
C ARG A 29 -12.56 3.06 7.91
N ARG A 30 -13.65 3.67 8.43
CA ARG A 30 -14.19 3.36 9.76
C ARG A 30 -14.61 1.90 9.89
N MET A 31 -15.24 1.34 8.85
CA MET A 31 -15.60 -0.08 8.83
C MET A 31 -14.35 -0.97 8.88
N LEU A 32 -13.32 -0.69 8.06
CA LEU A 32 -12.08 -1.47 8.03
C LEU A 32 -11.29 -1.36 9.34
N GLU A 33 -11.33 -0.21 10.02
CA GLU A 33 -10.79 -0.06 11.37
C GLU A 33 -11.50 -0.96 12.37
N ARG A 34 -12.83 -1.04 12.32
CA ARG A 34 -13.62 -1.98 13.15
C ARG A 34 -13.35 -3.44 12.78
N ALA A 35 -13.11 -3.71 11.48
CA ALA A 35 -12.86 -5.06 10.95
C ALA A 35 -11.56 -5.69 11.47
N GLN A 36 -10.63 -4.92 12.02
CA GLN A 36 -9.43 -5.45 12.67
C GLN A 36 -9.74 -6.40 13.85
N CYS A 37 -10.90 -6.25 14.47
CA CYS A 37 -11.39 -7.14 15.51
C CYS A 37 -12.36 -8.22 14.98
N GLY A 38 -12.45 -8.35 13.65
CA GLY A 38 -13.47 -9.13 12.99
C GLY A 38 -14.84 -8.44 13.04
N ILE A 39 -15.54 -8.43 11.91
CA ILE A 39 -16.93 -7.92 11.83
C ILE A 39 -17.82 -9.00 11.23
N SER A 40 -18.98 -9.18 11.83
CA SER A 40 -20.08 -9.96 11.27
C SER A 40 -21.17 -9.00 10.80
N PHE A 41 -21.56 -9.13 9.55
CA PHE A 41 -22.64 -8.32 8.97
C PHE A 41 -24.00 -9.02 9.13
N PRO A 42 -25.09 -8.26 9.26
CA PRO A 42 -26.44 -8.83 9.28
C PRO A 42 -26.75 -9.46 7.91
N MET A 43 -27.65 -10.47 7.91
CA MET A 43 -28.02 -11.20 6.72
C MET A 43 -28.50 -10.29 5.59
N GLN A 44 -29.17 -9.20 5.91
CA GLN A 44 -29.64 -8.21 4.95
C GLN A 44 -28.50 -7.54 4.18
N ALA A 45 -27.39 -7.21 4.85
CA ALA A 45 -26.18 -6.67 4.22
C ALA A 45 -25.53 -7.70 3.29
N ILE A 46 -25.45 -8.94 3.76
CA ILE A 46 -24.87 -10.06 2.98
C ILE A 46 -25.68 -10.31 1.71
N MET A 47 -27.00 -10.37 1.81
CA MET A 47 -27.89 -10.57 0.66
C MET A 47 -27.74 -9.45 -0.37
N LYS A 48 -27.56 -8.21 0.07
CA LYS A 48 -27.39 -7.07 -0.82
C LYS A 48 -26.12 -7.15 -1.68
N VAL A 49 -25.03 -7.65 -1.12
CA VAL A 49 -23.74 -7.74 -1.83
C VAL A 49 -23.48 -9.11 -2.47
N TYR A 50 -24.33 -10.10 -2.20
CA TYR A 50 -24.12 -11.49 -2.60
C TYR A 50 -23.85 -11.64 -4.11
N ASN A 51 -24.70 -11.06 -4.95
CA ASN A 51 -24.57 -11.14 -6.40
C ASN A 51 -23.30 -10.47 -6.93
N TRP A 52 -22.84 -9.43 -6.27
CA TRP A 52 -21.58 -8.74 -6.64
C TRP A 52 -20.35 -9.53 -6.22
N LEU A 53 -20.42 -10.19 -5.06
CA LEU A 53 -19.38 -11.11 -4.62
C LEU A 53 -19.26 -12.32 -5.57
N ASP A 54 -20.38 -12.79 -6.07
CA ASP A 54 -20.44 -13.91 -7.02
C ASP A 54 -19.76 -13.54 -8.35
N LYS A 55 -20.15 -12.40 -8.91
CA LYS A 55 -19.55 -11.88 -10.14
C LYS A 55 -18.06 -11.59 -10.00
N LEU A 56 -17.64 -11.00 -8.88
CA LEU A 56 -16.24 -10.71 -8.62
C LEU A 56 -15.37 -11.98 -8.58
N ALA A 57 -15.94 -13.11 -8.15
CA ALA A 57 -15.24 -14.38 -8.05
C ALA A 57 -15.14 -15.12 -9.40
N SER A 58 -16.06 -14.87 -10.35
CA SER A 58 -16.19 -15.66 -11.57
C SER A 58 -15.66 -15.00 -12.84
N ASP A 59 -15.92 -13.73 -13.07
CA ASP A 59 -15.78 -13.17 -14.43
C ASP A 59 -15.07 -11.83 -14.55
N GLU A 60 -14.75 -11.12 -13.45
CA GLU A 60 -14.24 -9.74 -13.55
C GLU A 60 -12.76 -9.63 -13.25
N GLN A 61 -12.03 -8.98 -14.16
CA GLN A 61 -10.60 -8.70 -14.01
C GLN A 61 -10.31 -7.21 -14.21
N GLY A 62 -9.18 -6.76 -13.67
CA GLY A 62 -8.66 -5.43 -13.88
C GLY A 62 -9.46 -4.33 -13.18
N PHE A 63 -9.71 -3.23 -13.88
CA PHE A 63 -10.32 -2.01 -13.33
C PHE A 63 -11.72 -2.26 -12.76
N TYR A 64 -12.56 -3.00 -13.48
CA TYR A 64 -13.94 -3.27 -13.06
C TYR A 64 -14.01 -4.10 -11.78
N ALA A 65 -13.13 -5.08 -11.62
CA ALA A 65 -13.04 -5.85 -10.37
C ALA A 65 -12.73 -4.95 -9.16
N VAL A 66 -11.83 -3.99 -9.32
CA VAL A 66 -11.51 -3.01 -8.27
C VAL A 66 -12.72 -2.12 -7.95
N MET A 67 -13.42 -1.64 -8.97
CA MET A 67 -14.60 -0.80 -8.79
C MET A 67 -15.74 -1.56 -8.09
N HIS A 68 -16.00 -2.80 -8.47
CA HIS A 68 -17.01 -3.64 -7.82
C HIS A 68 -16.61 -3.99 -6.38
N PHE A 69 -15.36 -4.26 -6.13
CA PHE A 69 -14.85 -4.48 -4.78
C PHE A 69 -15.05 -3.25 -3.88
N LEU A 70 -14.69 -2.06 -4.36
CA LEU A 70 -14.95 -0.80 -3.63
C LEU A 70 -16.44 -0.56 -3.37
N ARG A 71 -17.30 -0.90 -4.33
CA ARG A 71 -18.74 -0.82 -4.15
C ARG A 71 -19.23 -1.77 -3.06
N ILE A 72 -18.75 -3.02 -3.03
CA ILE A 72 -19.07 -3.98 -1.97
C ILE A 72 -18.68 -3.41 -0.60
N LEU A 73 -17.45 -2.91 -0.48
CA LEU A 73 -16.98 -2.31 0.76
C LEU A 73 -17.82 -1.10 1.19
N TYR A 74 -18.19 -0.25 0.24
CA TYR A 74 -19.04 0.91 0.51
C TYR A 74 -20.41 0.48 1.04
N GLU A 75 -21.07 -0.46 0.35
CA GLU A 75 -22.39 -0.96 0.80
C GLU A 75 -22.33 -1.60 2.17
N LEU A 76 -21.30 -2.42 2.44
CA LEU A 76 -21.11 -3.01 3.77
C LEU A 76 -20.81 -1.95 4.84
N SER A 77 -20.14 -0.86 4.48
CA SER A 77 -19.82 0.24 5.40
C SER A 77 -21.03 1.07 5.85
N GLN A 78 -22.18 0.93 5.18
CA GLN A 78 -23.42 1.62 5.54
C GLN A 78 -24.21 0.93 6.68
N TYR A 79 -23.77 -0.26 7.11
CA TYR A 79 -24.44 -1.01 8.17
C TYR A 79 -23.75 -0.78 9.53
N ASP A 80 -24.32 0.12 10.32
CA ASP A 80 -23.82 0.46 11.68
C ASP A 80 -24.06 -0.67 12.71
N ASP A 81 -25.02 -1.55 12.44
CA ASP A 81 -25.39 -2.72 13.28
C ASP A 81 -24.49 -3.95 13.08
N ALA A 82 -23.45 -3.82 12.25
CA ALA A 82 -22.43 -4.86 12.09
C ALA A 82 -21.75 -5.16 13.45
N LYS A 83 -21.81 -6.43 13.87
CA LYS A 83 -21.28 -6.88 15.16
C LYS A 83 -19.77 -7.11 15.10
N VAL A 84 -19.04 -6.51 16.03
CA VAL A 84 -17.63 -6.80 16.25
C VAL A 84 -17.50 -8.14 16.95
N LEU A 85 -16.71 -9.07 16.40
CA LEU A 85 -16.63 -10.46 16.85
C LEU A 85 -15.70 -10.66 18.06
N SER A 86 -14.70 -9.80 18.22
CA SER A 86 -13.74 -9.88 19.33
C SER A 86 -13.86 -8.65 20.22
N SER A 87 -14.11 -8.89 21.50
CA SER A 87 -14.13 -7.85 22.55
C SER A 87 -12.75 -7.60 23.17
N SER A 88 -11.68 -8.23 22.66
CA SER A 88 -10.36 -8.08 23.25
C SER A 88 -9.79 -6.69 22.98
N SER A 89 -9.91 -5.82 23.97
CA SER A 89 -9.26 -4.52 24.02
C SER A 89 -7.73 -4.57 23.84
N PHE A 90 -7.10 -5.72 24.03
CA PHE A 90 -5.67 -5.95 23.81
C PHE A 90 -5.27 -5.88 22.33
N ALA A 91 -6.01 -6.51 21.43
CA ALA A 91 -5.71 -6.43 19.98
C ALA A 91 -5.93 -5.00 19.42
N LYS A 92 -6.86 -4.25 20.02
CA LYS A 92 -7.21 -2.89 19.58
C LYS A 92 -6.13 -1.86 19.90
N ILE A 93 -5.50 -1.97 21.07
CA ILE A 93 -4.48 -1.01 21.53
C ILE A 93 -3.17 -1.21 20.77
N GLU A 94 -2.74 -2.45 20.54
CA GLU A 94 -1.52 -2.76 19.82
C GLU A 94 -1.64 -2.40 18.32
N THR A 95 -2.76 -2.73 17.66
CA THR A 95 -2.93 -2.47 16.22
C THR A 95 -3.04 -0.99 15.89
N PHE A 96 -3.71 -0.17 16.71
CA PHE A 96 -3.77 1.28 16.49
C PHE A 96 -2.44 1.98 16.75
N SER A 97 -1.73 1.60 17.79
CA SER A 97 -0.41 2.13 18.07
C SER A 97 0.58 1.70 16.97
N ASP A 98 0.49 0.47 16.51
CA ASP A 98 1.32 -0.09 15.44
C ASP A 98 1.03 0.56 14.09
N SER A 99 -0.22 0.80 13.74
CA SER A 99 -0.58 1.52 12.52
C SER A 99 -0.03 2.96 12.54
N ARG A 100 -0.14 3.67 13.66
CA ARG A 100 0.46 5.01 13.82
C ARG A 100 1.99 4.97 13.76
N ARG A 101 2.63 3.97 14.37
CA ARG A 101 4.08 3.78 14.30
C ARG A 101 4.56 3.57 12.87
N VAL A 102 3.91 2.67 12.13
CA VAL A 102 4.23 2.43 10.71
C VAL A 102 4.02 3.68 9.88
N GLN A 103 2.88 4.37 10.02
CA GLN A 103 2.61 5.61 9.30
C GLN A 103 3.65 6.70 9.60
N ARG A 104 4.07 6.83 10.86
CA ARG A 104 5.11 7.77 11.26
C ARG A 104 6.42 7.49 10.55
N VAL A 105 6.84 6.20 10.51
CA VAL A 105 8.04 5.75 9.81
C VAL A 105 7.93 5.99 8.31
N GLN A 106 6.80 5.63 7.70
CA GLN A 106 6.57 5.82 6.27
C GLN A 106 6.61 7.30 5.87
N LYS A 107 5.99 8.18 6.66
CA LYS A 107 6.07 9.64 6.46
C LYS A 107 7.49 10.16 6.55
N TYR A 108 8.26 9.69 7.54
CA TYR A 108 9.66 10.06 7.68
C TYR A 108 10.48 9.61 6.47
N ILE A 109 10.34 8.34 6.04
CA ILE A 109 11.04 7.83 4.86
C ILE A 109 10.66 8.64 3.61
N ALA A 110 9.38 8.95 3.41
CA ALA A 110 8.91 9.74 2.28
C ALA A 110 9.47 11.18 2.27
N ALA A 111 9.71 11.77 3.44
CA ALA A 111 10.31 13.11 3.56
C ALA A 111 11.84 13.10 3.39
N HIS A 112 12.51 12.03 3.82
CA HIS A 112 13.98 11.93 3.89
C HIS A 112 14.57 10.89 2.93
N TYR A 113 13.84 10.42 1.92
CA TYR A 113 14.28 9.32 1.04
C TYR A 113 15.60 9.58 0.30
N ARG A 114 15.98 10.85 0.15
CA ARG A 114 17.25 11.25 -0.48
C ARG A 114 18.46 11.06 0.41
N GLU A 115 18.24 11.00 1.72
CA GLU A 115 19.26 10.96 2.75
C GLU A 115 19.66 9.53 3.11
N ASP A 116 20.70 9.37 3.92
CA ASP A 116 21.06 8.08 4.51
C ASP A 116 20.12 7.77 5.68
N ILE A 117 19.12 6.95 5.43
CA ILE A 117 18.13 6.54 6.44
C ILE A 117 18.67 5.35 7.22
N ARG A 118 19.00 5.58 8.48
CA ARG A 118 19.54 4.55 9.36
C ARG A 118 18.45 3.79 10.10
N LEU A 119 18.60 2.48 10.19
CA LEU A 119 17.69 1.58 10.91
C LEU A 119 17.49 2.02 12.37
N ASN A 120 18.57 2.41 13.06
CA ASN A 120 18.51 2.83 14.46
C ASN A 120 17.63 4.07 14.64
N THR A 121 17.77 5.07 13.78
CA THR A 121 16.94 6.30 13.82
C THR A 121 15.45 5.97 13.74
N LEU A 122 15.05 5.05 12.85
CA LEU A 122 13.66 4.66 12.72
C LEU A 122 13.16 3.81 13.89
N ALA A 123 14.01 2.94 14.43
CA ALA A 123 13.70 2.13 15.60
C ALA A 123 13.47 3.02 16.83
N ASP A 124 14.37 3.98 17.08
CA ASP A 124 14.27 4.94 18.18
C ASP A 124 13.00 5.81 18.06
N MET A 125 12.65 6.21 16.85
CA MET A 125 11.44 7.01 16.57
C MET A 125 10.15 6.34 17.05
N VAL A 126 10.11 5.00 17.06
CA VAL A 126 8.94 4.21 17.46
C VAL A 126 9.13 3.47 18.78
N GLY A 127 10.25 3.72 19.49
CA GLY A 127 10.56 3.13 20.79
C GLY A 127 10.83 1.63 20.73
N MET A 128 11.54 1.18 19.69
CA MET A 128 11.89 -0.24 19.48
C MET A 128 13.39 -0.45 19.36
N THR A 129 13.84 -1.66 19.67
CA THR A 129 15.20 -2.08 19.29
C THR A 129 15.27 -2.26 17.76
N PRO A 130 16.46 -2.10 17.13
CA PRO A 130 16.62 -2.30 15.68
C PRO A 130 16.15 -3.67 15.18
N VAL A 131 16.38 -4.72 15.96
CA VAL A 131 15.93 -6.09 15.61
C VAL A 131 14.41 -6.20 15.66
N SER A 132 13.78 -5.71 16.73
CA SER A 132 12.33 -5.71 16.89
C SER A 132 11.68 -4.86 15.81
N PHE A 133 12.24 -3.69 15.49
CA PHE A 133 11.76 -2.80 14.44
C PHE A 133 11.82 -3.48 13.06
N SER A 134 12.91 -4.16 12.72
CA SER A 134 13.03 -4.85 11.42
C SER A 134 11.94 -5.90 11.23
N ARG A 135 11.65 -6.69 12.26
CA ARG A 135 10.59 -7.70 12.24
C ARG A 135 9.21 -7.02 12.15
N PHE A 136 8.98 -6.02 12.97
CA PHE A 136 7.75 -5.22 13.00
C PHE A 136 7.47 -4.58 11.63
N PHE A 137 8.44 -3.88 11.06
CA PHE A 137 8.29 -3.19 9.78
C PHE A 137 7.99 -4.18 8.65
N ARG A 138 8.73 -5.31 8.58
CA ARG A 138 8.49 -6.36 7.58
C ARG A 138 7.11 -6.99 7.74
N LEU A 139 6.66 -7.25 8.97
CA LEU A 139 5.34 -7.80 9.23
C LEU A 139 4.23 -6.87 8.77
N ARG A 140 4.40 -5.56 8.98
CA ARG A 140 3.38 -4.55 8.68
C ARG A 140 3.38 -4.07 7.22
N THR A 141 4.53 -4.10 6.54
CA THR A 141 4.66 -3.60 5.16
C THR A 141 4.87 -4.70 4.12
N GLY A 142 5.09 -5.94 4.54
CA GLY A 142 5.45 -7.05 3.66
C GLY A 142 6.85 -6.96 3.06
N LYS A 143 7.64 -5.91 3.39
CA LYS A 143 8.94 -5.62 2.77
C LYS A 143 10.01 -5.38 3.82
N THR A 144 11.28 -5.63 3.47
CA THR A 144 12.39 -5.14 4.29
C THR A 144 12.45 -3.61 4.22
N LEU A 145 13.05 -2.98 5.22
CA LEU A 145 13.26 -1.53 5.23
C LEU A 145 14.03 -1.06 3.98
N SER A 146 15.09 -1.77 3.62
CA SER A 146 15.90 -1.45 2.44
C SER A 146 15.10 -1.55 1.14
N ASP A 147 14.30 -2.60 0.96
CA ASP A 147 13.46 -2.74 -0.23
C ASP A 147 12.39 -1.65 -0.30
N TYR A 148 11.83 -1.28 0.85
CA TYR A 148 10.84 -0.21 0.94
C TYR A 148 11.42 1.16 0.53
N ILE A 149 12.62 1.51 1.04
CA ILE A 149 13.32 2.74 0.68
C ILE A 149 13.66 2.74 -0.82
N ILE A 150 14.16 1.61 -1.35
CA ILE A 150 14.46 1.47 -2.77
C ILE A 150 13.21 1.69 -3.62
N ASP A 151 12.08 1.11 -3.24
CA ASP A 151 10.81 1.27 -3.98
C ASP A 151 10.37 2.74 -4.02
N ILE A 152 10.49 3.48 -2.92
CA ILE A 152 10.20 4.92 -2.87
C ILE A 152 11.15 5.69 -3.79
N ARG A 153 12.46 5.49 -3.68
CA ARG A 153 13.48 6.15 -4.50
C ARG A 153 13.25 5.90 -5.99
N LEU A 154 12.95 4.65 -6.37
CA LEU A 154 12.64 4.28 -7.75
C LEU A 154 11.32 4.89 -8.24
N GLY A 155 10.32 5.08 -7.37
CA GLY A 155 9.09 5.78 -7.70
C GLY A 155 9.35 7.23 -8.09
N PHE A 156 10.18 7.94 -7.32
CA PHE A 156 10.61 9.30 -7.68
C PHE A 156 11.49 9.33 -8.94
N ALA A 157 12.40 8.36 -9.09
CA ALA A 157 13.24 8.26 -10.28
C ALA A 157 12.41 8.06 -11.56
N THR A 158 11.40 7.19 -11.55
CA THR A 158 10.50 7.00 -12.70
C THR A 158 9.78 8.29 -13.08
N ARG A 159 9.32 9.07 -12.11
CA ARG A 159 8.70 10.38 -12.36
C ARG A 159 9.69 11.35 -13.02
N LEU A 160 10.91 11.48 -12.47
CA LEU A 160 11.93 12.35 -13.06
C LEU A 160 12.38 11.90 -14.45
N LEU A 161 12.42 10.59 -14.72
CA LEU A 161 12.73 10.05 -16.06
C LEU A 161 11.69 10.48 -17.10
N VAL A 162 10.43 10.62 -16.72
CA VAL A 162 9.33 11.02 -17.61
C VAL A 162 9.20 12.54 -17.73
N ASP A 163 9.31 13.24 -16.61
CA ASP A 163 8.91 14.65 -16.49
C ASP A 163 10.10 15.63 -16.62
N SER A 164 11.34 15.13 -16.74
CA SER A 164 12.52 15.99 -16.82
C SER A 164 13.49 15.62 -17.95
N THR A 165 14.37 16.56 -18.26
CA THR A 165 15.49 16.39 -19.21
C THR A 165 16.80 15.99 -18.52
N ARG A 166 16.80 15.83 -17.19
CA ARG A 166 17.99 15.47 -16.39
C ARG A 166 18.61 14.17 -16.88
N THR A 167 19.92 14.08 -16.77
CA THR A 167 20.65 12.85 -17.08
C THR A 167 20.29 11.73 -16.10
N ILE A 168 20.51 10.48 -16.48
CA ILE A 168 20.24 9.31 -15.62
C ILE A 168 21.11 9.36 -14.36
N ALA A 169 22.35 9.88 -14.49
CA ALA A 169 23.23 10.05 -13.34
C ALA A 169 22.72 11.09 -12.35
N GLU A 170 22.27 12.25 -12.81
CA GLU A 170 21.64 13.27 -11.95
C GLU A 170 20.40 12.69 -11.23
N ILE A 171 19.52 12.00 -11.95
CA ILE A 171 18.34 11.38 -11.36
C ILE A 171 18.72 10.34 -10.31
N CYS A 172 19.74 9.52 -10.54
CA CYS A 172 20.27 8.57 -9.60
C CYS A 172 20.63 9.24 -8.26
N TYR A 173 21.45 10.29 -8.30
CA TYR A 173 21.89 10.98 -7.09
C TYR A 173 20.77 11.81 -6.45
N ASP A 174 19.94 12.48 -7.22
CA ASP A 174 18.77 13.23 -6.73
C ASP A 174 17.75 12.33 -6.00
N CYS A 175 17.69 11.05 -6.35
CA CYS A 175 16.83 10.07 -5.68
C CYS A 175 17.51 9.36 -4.50
N GLY A 176 18.72 9.77 -4.10
CA GLY A 176 19.43 9.26 -2.93
C GLY A 176 20.18 7.95 -3.17
N PHE A 177 20.46 7.58 -4.42
CA PHE A 177 21.37 6.48 -4.72
C PHE A 177 22.81 6.99 -4.76
N ASN A 178 23.73 6.29 -4.11
CA ASN A 178 25.14 6.68 -4.04
C ASN A 178 25.98 6.14 -5.20
N ASN A 179 25.41 5.26 -6.03
CA ASN A 179 26.12 4.56 -7.09
C ASN A 179 25.21 4.27 -8.28
N LEU A 180 25.63 4.75 -9.46
CA LEU A 180 24.88 4.61 -10.69
C LEU A 180 24.71 3.15 -11.14
N SER A 181 25.74 2.30 -10.94
CA SER A 181 25.67 0.90 -11.29
C SER A 181 24.65 0.16 -10.43
N ASN A 182 24.62 0.46 -9.12
CA ASN A 182 23.61 -0.09 -8.21
C ASN A 182 22.20 0.40 -8.56
N PHE A 183 22.04 1.67 -8.86
CA PHE A 183 20.77 2.25 -9.34
C PHE A 183 20.26 1.52 -10.57
N ASN A 184 21.08 1.38 -11.62
CA ASN A 184 20.70 0.71 -12.86
C ASN A 184 20.28 -0.75 -12.59
N ARG A 185 21.03 -1.48 -11.76
CA ARG A 185 20.72 -2.86 -11.39
C ARG A 185 19.38 -2.96 -10.65
N MET A 186 19.14 -2.09 -9.65
CA MET A 186 17.89 -2.08 -8.89
C MET A 186 16.70 -1.68 -9.75
N PHE A 187 16.89 -0.68 -10.61
CA PHE A 187 15.87 -0.22 -11.53
C PHE A 187 15.47 -1.34 -12.50
N LYS A 188 16.46 -2.00 -13.15
CA LYS A 188 16.20 -3.11 -14.07
C LYS A 188 15.50 -4.27 -13.36
N ARG A 189 15.92 -4.62 -12.13
CA ARG A 189 15.27 -5.68 -11.34
C ARG A 189 13.81 -5.39 -11.00
N LYS A 190 13.45 -4.12 -10.79
CA LYS A 190 12.12 -3.71 -10.34
C LYS A 190 11.18 -3.27 -11.47
N LYS A 191 11.71 -2.88 -12.61
CA LYS A 191 10.97 -2.32 -13.76
C LYS A 191 11.13 -3.12 -15.04
N ASP A 192 11.89 -4.22 -15.02
CA ASP A 192 12.18 -5.13 -16.14
C ASP A 192 12.85 -4.46 -17.36
N CYS A 193 13.29 -3.21 -17.20
CA CYS A 193 14.03 -2.46 -18.22
C CYS A 193 15.02 -1.48 -17.57
N SER A 194 16.01 -1.01 -18.33
CA SER A 194 16.94 0.02 -17.87
C SER A 194 16.26 1.39 -17.74
N PRO A 195 16.81 2.33 -16.95
CA PRO A 195 16.31 3.70 -16.88
C PRO A 195 16.26 4.42 -18.25
N LYS A 196 17.22 4.12 -19.13
CA LYS A 196 17.26 4.66 -20.49
C LYS A 196 16.11 4.15 -21.34
N GLU A 197 15.91 2.83 -21.38
CA GLU A 197 14.81 2.19 -22.09
C GLU A 197 13.45 2.66 -21.55
N PHE A 198 13.33 2.80 -20.23
CA PHE A 198 12.13 3.31 -19.60
C PHE A 198 11.77 4.72 -20.11
N ARG A 199 12.74 5.64 -20.13
CA ARG A 199 12.57 7.00 -20.65
C ARG A 199 12.18 7.01 -22.12
N GLU A 200 12.85 6.21 -22.95
CA GLU A 200 12.60 6.12 -24.40
C GLU A 200 11.20 5.57 -24.69
N ASN A 201 10.77 4.54 -23.96
CA ASN A 201 9.45 3.95 -24.11
C ASN A 201 8.32 4.92 -23.73
N TYR A 202 8.53 5.77 -22.72
CA TYR A 202 7.56 6.80 -22.36
C TYR A 202 7.52 7.95 -23.35
N ARG A 203 8.66 8.37 -23.91
CA ARG A 203 8.72 9.41 -24.94
C ARG A 203 8.01 8.98 -26.23
N LYS A 204 8.15 7.71 -26.64
CA LYS A 204 7.44 7.15 -27.80
C LYS A 204 5.92 7.06 -27.61
N LYS A 205 5.44 6.95 -26.37
CA LYS A 205 4.00 6.90 -26.06
C LYS A 205 3.35 8.27 -25.87
N LYS A 206 4.13 9.34 -25.79
CA LYS A 206 3.61 10.70 -25.69
C LYS A 206 3.15 11.12 -27.09
N ILE A 207 1.89 10.86 -27.40
CA ILE A 207 1.22 11.45 -28.56
C ILE A 207 1.07 12.94 -28.22
N VAL A 208 1.81 13.79 -28.89
CA VAL A 208 1.61 15.25 -28.86
C VAL A 208 0.41 15.49 -29.78
N ILE A 209 -0.73 15.80 -29.16
CA ILE A 209 -1.91 16.33 -29.87
C ILE A 209 -1.74 17.83 -29.95
#